data_f00cebd9e648b7f45347b393f93863f1
#
_entry.id   f00cebd9e648b7f45347b393f93863f1
#
_cell.length_a   1.000
_cell.length_b   1.000
_cell.length_c   1.000
_cell.angle_alpha   90.00
_cell.angle_beta   90.00
_cell.angle_gamma   90.00
#
_symmetry.space_group_name_H-M   'P 1'
#
loop_
_entity.id
_entity.type
_entity.pdbx_description
1 polymer ?
#
loop_
_entity_poly.entity_id
_entity_poly.type
_entity_poly.pdbx_seq_one_letter_code
_entity_poly.pdbx_strand_id
1 'polypeptide(L)'
;HQFEKQEMIVVCKPEESKMWYEKLWKNTVDLFRSMDIPVRTLECCSGDLADLKVKSVDVEAWSPRQKKYFEVGSCSNLGDAQARRLKIRINGENGKYFAHTLNNTVVAPPRMLIAFLENNLQADGSVKIPEVLQPYMGGMKVIEKK
;
A
#
# COMPACT_ATOMS: atom_id res chain seq x y z
N HIS A 1 17.82 -6.60 -7.09
CA HIS A 1 16.67 -6.65 -8.01
C HIS A 1 16.13 -5.26 -8.28
N GLN A 2 15.63 -5.06 -9.48
CA GLN A 2 14.97 -3.83 -9.90
C GLN A 2 13.51 -4.13 -10.23
N PHE A 3 12.59 -3.30 -9.76
CA PHE A 3 11.17 -3.39 -10.08
C PHE A 3 10.50 -2.02 -9.89
N GLU A 4 9.35 -1.84 -10.51
CA GLU A 4 8.54 -0.64 -10.35
C GLU A 4 7.67 -0.72 -9.11
N LYS A 5 7.42 0.44 -8.51
CA LYS A 5 6.54 0.60 -7.34
C LYS A 5 5.91 1.98 -7.36
N GLN A 6 4.62 2.04 -7.12
CA GLN A 6 3.90 3.30 -6.91
C GLN A 6 3.76 3.59 -5.42
N GLU A 7 4.09 4.82 -5.04
CA GLU A 7 3.96 5.34 -3.68
C GLU A 7 3.01 6.53 -3.63
N MET A 8 2.17 6.56 -2.61
CA MET A 8 1.46 7.76 -2.17
C MET A 8 2.30 8.48 -1.13
N ILE A 9 2.56 9.76 -1.34
CA ILE A 9 3.32 10.59 -0.41
C ILE A 9 2.42 11.73 0.06
N VAL A 10 2.38 11.97 1.36
CA VAL A 10 1.65 13.08 1.96
C VAL A 10 2.60 13.93 2.78
N VAL A 11 2.50 15.25 2.58
CA VAL A 11 3.10 16.27 3.44
C VAL A 11 1.95 17.07 4.03
N CYS A 12 1.81 17.08 5.34
CA CYS A 12 0.66 17.66 6.02
C CYS A 12 1.05 18.37 7.34
N LYS A 13 0.06 19.01 7.94
CA LYS A 13 0.21 19.53 9.30
C LYS A 13 0.28 18.38 10.31
N PRO A 14 0.99 18.57 11.45
CA PRO A 14 1.11 17.54 12.48
C PRO A 14 -0.24 16.97 12.95
N GLU A 15 -1.23 17.84 13.16
CA GLU A 15 -2.58 17.47 13.61
C GLU A 15 -3.37 16.64 12.59
N GLU A 16 -3.01 16.69 11.31
CA GLU A 16 -3.67 15.95 10.23
C GLU A 16 -3.06 14.56 10.00
N SER A 17 -1.87 14.29 10.55
CA SER A 17 -1.09 13.11 10.17
C SER A 17 -1.78 11.79 10.52
N LYS A 18 -2.55 11.73 11.61
CA LYS A 18 -3.33 10.54 11.96
C LYS A 18 -4.42 10.25 10.91
N MET A 19 -5.17 11.25 10.54
CA MET A 19 -6.23 11.14 9.52
C MET A 19 -5.65 10.70 8.17
N TRP A 20 -4.54 11.31 7.75
CA TRP A 20 -3.88 10.93 6.49
C TRP A 20 -3.31 9.51 6.53
N TYR A 21 -2.75 9.08 7.67
CA TYR A 21 -2.26 7.72 7.85
C TYR A 21 -3.39 6.70 7.63
N GLU A 22 -4.53 6.89 8.28
CA GLU A 22 -5.69 6.01 8.15
C GLU A 22 -6.22 5.98 6.71
N LYS A 23 -6.29 7.13 6.06
CA LYS A 23 -6.74 7.24 4.66
C LYS A 23 -5.78 6.53 3.69
N LEU A 24 -4.48 6.67 3.89
CA LEU A 24 -3.47 6.09 3.02
C LEU A 24 -3.51 4.55 3.05
N TRP A 25 -3.40 3.92 4.21
CA TRP A 25 -3.39 2.47 4.26
C TRP A 25 -4.74 1.86 3.85
N LYS A 26 -5.84 2.54 4.16
CA LYS A 26 -7.17 2.14 3.71
C LYS A 26 -7.28 2.10 2.20
N ASN A 27 -6.69 3.05 1.48
CA ASN A 27 -6.68 3.04 0.01
C ASN A 27 -6.08 1.75 -0.55
N THR A 28 -4.97 1.25 0.03
CA THR A 28 -4.36 -0.02 -0.40
C THR A 28 -5.25 -1.21 -0.07
N VAL A 29 -5.81 -1.25 1.14
CA VAL A 29 -6.74 -2.33 1.53
C VAL A 29 -7.95 -2.37 0.60
N ASP A 30 -8.56 -1.22 0.32
CA ASP A 30 -9.73 -1.12 -0.54
C ASP A 30 -9.40 -1.52 -1.99
N LEU A 31 -8.22 -1.17 -2.50
CA LEU A 31 -7.75 -1.59 -3.82
C LEU A 31 -7.70 -3.12 -3.94
N PHE A 32 -7.05 -3.79 -2.99
CA PHE A 32 -6.95 -5.26 -3.02
C PHE A 32 -8.31 -5.93 -2.84
N ARG A 33 -9.14 -5.42 -1.94
CA ARG A 33 -10.51 -5.93 -1.74
C ARG A 33 -11.40 -5.75 -2.97
N SER A 34 -11.25 -4.66 -3.70
CA SER A 34 -12.00 -4.44 -4.94
C SER A 34 -11.69 -5.47 -6.03
N MET A 35 -10.56 -6.15 -5.91
CA MET A 35 -10.14 -7.25 -6.80
C MET A 35 -10.43 -8.65 -6.22
N ASP A 36 -11.22 -8.74 -5.15
CA ASP A 36 -11.52 -9.98 -4.42
C ASP A 36 -10.29 -10.69 -3.85
N ILE A 37 -9.18 -9.96 -3.63
CA ILE A 37 -7.96 -10.51 -3.03
C ILE A 37 -8.04 -10.38 -1.51
N PRO A 38 -7.98 -11.50 -0.76
CA PRO A 38 -7.98 -11.47 0.69
C PRO A 38 -6.73 -10.77 1.23
N VAL A 39 -6.94 -9.77 2.07
CA VAL A 39 -5.85 -9.03 2.73
C VAL A 39 -6.07 -8.94 4.23
N ARG A 40 -4.97 -8.82 4.95
CA ARG A 40 -4.95 -8.43 6.36
C ARG A 40 -3.97 -7.27 6.56
N THR A 41 -4.10 -6.60 7.67
CA THR A 41 -3.16 -5.56 8.11
C THR A 41 -2.38 -6.03 9.31
N LEU A 42 -1.08 -5.74 9.34
CA LEU A 42 -0.17 -6.05 10.43
C LEU A 42 0.44 -4.74 10.93
N GLU A 43 0.04 -4.29 12.12
CA GLU A 43 0.69 -3.15 12.76
C GLU A 43 2.06 -3.55 13.27
N CYS A 44 3.11 -2.81 12.85
CA CYS A 44 4.47 -3.10 13.25
C CYS A 44 4.67 -2.81 14.74
N CYS A 45 5.23 -3.76 15.47
CA CYS A 45 5.62 -3.57 16.86
C CYS A 45 6.86 -2.67 16.96
N SER A 46 7.10 -2.14 18.16
CA SER A 46 8.23 -1.21 18.39
C SER A 46 9.60 -1.82 18.08
N GLY A 47 9.75 -3.14 18.23
CA GLY A 47 11.01 -3.83 17.92
C GLY A 47 11.33 -3.96 16.43
N ASP A 48 10.32 -3.80 15.56
CA ASP A 48 10.45 -3.87 14.09
C ASP A 48 10.21 -2.50 13.43
N LEU A 49 9.91 -1.50 14.22
CA LEU A 49 9.67 -0.15 13.74
C LEU A 49 11.01 0.56 13.48
N ALA A 50 11.26 0.98 12.23
CA ALA A 50 12.46 1.74 11.90
C ALA A 50 12.52 3.07 12.65
N ASP A 51 13.73 3.53 13.01
CA ASP A 51 14.00 4.71 13.85
C ASP A 51 13.26 6.00 13.45
N LEU A 52 12.99 6.17 12.16
CA LEU A 52 12.29 7.36 11.65
C LEU A 52 10.77 7.25 11.69
N LYS A 53 10.23 6.07 11.98
CA LYS A 53 8.80 5.83 11.92
C LYS A 53 8.14 6.05 13.28
N VAL A 54 7.07 6.83 13.30
CA VAL A 54 6.18 6.99 14.45
C VAL A 54 5.18 5.83 14.52
N LYS A 55 4.71 5.40 13.36
CA LYS A 55 3.76 4.30 13.20
C LYS A 55 3.92 3.67 11.82
N SER A 56 3.78 2.34 11.74
CA SER A 56 3.78 1.61 10.48
C SER A 56 2.77 0.47 10.51
N VAL A 57 2.14 0.21 9.37
CA VAL A 57 1.26 -0.94 9.14
C VAL A 57 1.58 -1.54 7.79
N ASP A 58 1.75 -2.85 7.76
CA ASP A 58 1.89 -3.58 6.51
C ASP A 58 0.52 -4.10 6.06
N VAL A 59 0.32 -4.09 4.74
CA VAL A 59 -0.80 -4.76 4.09
C VAL A 59 -0.27 -6.04 3.48
N GLU A 60 -0.85 -7.15 3.90
CA GLU A 60 -0.46 -8.47 3.43
C GLU A 60 -1.60 -9.14 2.67
N ALA A 61 -1.29 -9.74 1.51
CA ALA A 61 -2.22 -10.52 0.71
C ALA A 61 -2.04 -12.02 0.95
N TRP A 62 -3.14 -12.76 0.84
CA TRP A 62 -3.13 -14.21 0.93
C TRP A 62 -2.51 -14.85 -0.32
N SER A 63 -1.61 -15.79 -0.12
CA SER A 63 -1.08 -16.67 -1.15
C SER A 63 -1.66 -18.08 -1.00
N PRO A 64 -2.61 -18.49 -1.86
CA PRO A 64 -3.15 -19.85 -1.84
C PRO A 64 -2.08 -20.93 -2.03
N ARG A 65 -1.07 -20.67 -2.89
CA ARG A 65 0.03 -21.58 -3.16
C ARG A 65 0.92 -21.80 -1.95
N GLN A 66 1.28 -20.70 -1.25
CA GLN A 66 2.16 -20.76 -0.08
C GLN A 66 1.40 -21.03 1.22
N LYS A 67 0.05 -20.92 1.21
CA LYS A 67 -0.83 -21.02 2.38
C LYS A 67 -0.43 -20.05 3.51
N LYS A 68 -0.02 -18.85 3.13
CA LYS A 68 0.37 -17.78 4.07
C LYS A 68 0.08 -16.39 3.47
N TYR A 69 0.05 -15.41 4.35
CA TYR A 69 0.06 -14.01 3.95
C TYR A 69 1.48 -13.54 3.65
N PHE A 70 1.63 -12.61 2.71
CA PHE A 70 2.90 -11.95 2.39
C PHE A 70 2.67 -10.46 2.15
N GLU A 71 3.63 -9.65 2.50
CA GLU A 71 3.58 -8.20 2.37
C GLU A 71 3.45 -7.76 0.92
N VAL A 72 2.44 -6.94 0.64
CA VAL A 72 2.19 -6.31 -0.67
C VAL A 72 2.30 -4.79 -0.62
N GLY A 73 2.30 -4.21 0.56
CA GLY A 73 2.48 -2.78 0.76
C GLY A 73 2.70 -2.44 2.21
N SER A 74 3.25 -1.27 2.47
CA SER A 74 3.50 -0.74 3.81
C SER A 74 3.16 0.74 3.86
N CYS A 75 2.45 1.15 4.91
CA CYS A 75 2.11 2.54 5.20
C CYS A 75 2.87 3.03 6.42
N SER A 76 3.52 4.17 6.32
CA SER A 76 4.35 4.73 7.37
C SER A 76 4.02 6.19 7.67
N ASN A 77 3.89 6.50 8.95
CA ASN A 77 3.91 7.87 9.45
C ASN A 77 5.31 8.15 10.03
N LEU A 78 6.00 9.14 9.50
CA LEU A 78 7.37 9.49 9.89
C LEU A 78 7.41 10.73 10.79
N GLY A 79 6.25 11.26 11.17
CA GLY A 79 6.20 12.52 11.91
C GLY A 79 6.99 13.62 11.20
N ASP A 80 7.80 14.36 11.94
CA ASP A 80 8.62 15.43 11.39
C ASP A 80 10.06 15.02 11.06
N ALA A 81 10.43 13.74 11.20
CA ALA A 81 11.80 13.26 11.06
C ALA A 81 12.41 13.57 9.67
N GLN A 82 11.66 13.30 8.59
CA GLN A 82 12.11 13.64 7.24
C GLN A 82 12.05 15.15 6.99
N ALA A 83 11.00 15.81 7.46
CA ALA A 83 10.82 17.25 7.29
C ALA A 83 11.96 18.06 7.93
N ARG A 84 12.48 17.63 9.08
CA ARG A 84 13.67 18.24 9.71
C ARG A 84 14.91 18.11 8.83
N ARG A 85 15.18 16.94 8.29
CA ARG A 85 16.33 16.67 7.41
C ARG A 85 16.24 17.43 6.09
N LEU A 86 15.04 17.46 5.48
CA LEU A 86 14.78 18.09 4.19
C LEU A 86 14.42 19.58 4.32
N LYS A 87 14.30 20.10 5.54
CA LYS A 87 13.91 21.48 5.86
C LYS A 87 12.51 21.85 5.33
N ILE A 88 11.58 20.89 5.27
CA ILE A 88 10.19 21.10 4.85
C ILE A 88 9.43 21.76 5.99
N ARG A 89 8.98 22.99 5.79
CA ARG A 89 8.27 23.79 6.79
C ARG A 89 6.94 24.30 6.28
N ILE A 90 6.01 24.42 7.21
CA ILE A 90 4.70 25.04 6.99
C ILE A 90 4.76 26.47 7.54
N ASN A 91 4.25 27.43 6.78
CA ASN A 91 4.03 28.79 7.27
C ASN A 91 2.69 28.83 8.00
N GLY A 92 2.73 28.83 9.32
CA GLY A 92 1.55 28.99 10.15
C GLY A 92 1.38 30.42 10.63
N GLU A 93 0.24 30.73 11.26
CA GLU A 93 -0.07 32.06 11.80
C GLU A 93 0.92 32.49 12.88
N ASN A 94 1.40 31.53 13.68
CA ASN A 94 2.34 31.78 14.79
C ASN A 94 3.81 31.50 14.43
N GLY A 95 4.14 31.46 13.12
CA GLY A 95 5.49 31.21 12.64
C GLY A 95 5.65 29.89 11.88
N LYS A 96 6.89 29.58 11.53
CA LYS A 96 7.23 28.38 10.76
C LYS A 96 7.45 27.17 11.67
N TYR A 97 6.85 26.03 11.29
CA TYR A 97 7.05 24.76 11.98
C TYR A 97 7.26 23.63 10.96
N PHE A 98 7.78 22.48 11.43
CA PHE A 98 8.02 21.34 10.53
C PHE A 98 6.73 20.61 10.16
N ALA A 99 6.63 20.22 8.90
CA ALA A 99 5.56 19.37 8.42
C ALA A 99 5.72 17.93 8.96
N HIS A 100 4.64 17.16 8.92
CA HIS A 100 4.70 15.69 8.99
C HIS A 100 4.73 15.10 7.59
N THR A 101 5.41 13.97 7.43
CA THR A 101 5.45 13.22 6.18
C THR A 101 4.97 11.80 6.39
N LEU A 102 4.24 11.31 5.40
CA LEU A 102 3.72 9.95 5.38
C LEU A 102 3.94 9.37 3.98
N ASN A 103 4.11 8.07 3.92
CA ASN A 103 4.09 7.35 2.66
C ASN A 103 3.33 6.04 2.79
N ASN A 104 2.84 5.55 1.67
CA ASN A 104 2.18 4.26 1.57
C ASN A 104 2.37 3.68 0.18
N THR A 105 2.76 2.42 0.12
CA THR A 105 2.78 1.68 -1.14
C THR A 105 1.35 1.52 -1.66
N VAL A 106 1.07 2.12 -2.82
CA VAL A 106 -0.19 1.86 -3.55
C VAL A 106 -0.13 0.45 -4.11
N VAL A 107 0.90 0.20 -4.91
CA VAL A 107 1.12 -1.08 -5.55
C VAL A 107 2.61 -1.30 -5.83
N ALA A 108 3.08 -2.51 -5.53
CA ALA A 108 4.32 -3.06 -6.02
C ALA A 108 3.95 -4.12 -7.07
N PRO A 109 4.01 -3.81 -8.38
CA PRO A 109 3.47 -4.68 -9.44
C PRO A 109 3.90 -6.14 -9.35
N PRO A 110 5.16 -6.51 -9.06
CA PRO A 110 5.54 -7.91 -8.94
C PRO A 110 4.82 -8.65 -7.82
N ARG A 111 4.65 -8.00 -6.65
CA ARG A 111 3.93 -8.59 -5.50
C ARG A 111 2.43 -8.65 -5.77
N MET A 112 1.87 -7.58 -6.35
CA MET A 112 0.48 -7.52 -6.76
C MET A 112 0.17 -8.63 -7.78
N LEU A 113 1.04 -8.83 -8.78
CA LEU A 113 0.86 -9.84 -9.81
C LEU A 113 0.83 -11.26 -9.22
N ILE A 114 1.67 -11.56 -8.24
CA ILE A 114 1.62 -12.84 -7.51
C ILE A 114 0.27 -13.02 -6.84
N ALA A 115 -0.17 -12.01 -6.05
CA ALA A 115 -1.46 -12.07 -5.36
C ALA A 115 -2.62 -12.22 -6.35
N PHE A 116 -2.61 -11.45 -7.43
CA PHE A 116 -3.62 -11.46 -8.47
C PHE A 116 -3.72 -12.83 -9.15
N LEU A 117 -2.61 -13.35 -9.66
CA LEU A 117 -2.59 -14.63 -10.40
C LEU A 117 -2.99 -15.80 -9.50
N GLU A 118 -2.44 -15.86 -8.28
CA GLU A 118 -2.71 -16.98 -7.37
C GLU A 118 -4.16 -17.01 -6.86
N ASN A 119 -4.77 -15.85 -6.61
CA ASN A 119 -6.15 -15.78 -6.11
C ASN A 119 -7.22 -15.91 -7.22
N ASN A 120 -6.85 -15.68 -8.47
CA ASN A 120 -7.79 -15.72 -9.59
C ASN A 120 -7.57 -16.91 -10.54
N LEU A 121 -6.63 -17.81 -10.23
CA LEU A 121 -6.37 -19.02 -11.01
C LEU A 121 -7.57 -19.97 -10.93
N GLN A 122 -8.04 -20.43 -12.09
CA GLN A 122 -9.15 -21.35 -12.22
C GLN A 122 -8.67 -22.81 -12.41
N ALA A 123 -9.56 -23.77 -12.22
CA ALA A 123 -9.23 -25.20 -12.33
C ALA A 123 -8.74 -25.62 -13.73
N ASP A 124 -9.17 -24.92 -14.77
CA ASP A 124 -8.74 -25.14 -16.16
C ASP A 124 -7.40 -24.49 -16.50
N GLY A 125 -6.81 -23.77 -15.54
CA GLY A 125 -5.54 -23.04 -15.70
C GLY A 125 -5.70 -21.64 -16.29
N SER A 126 -6.92 -21.18 -16.52
CA SER A 126 -7.20 -19.78 -16.87
C SER A 126 -7.13 -18.88 -15.63
N VAL A 127 -7.03 -17.57 -15.85
CA VAL A 127 -7.04 -16.57 -14.75
C VAL A 127 -8.22 -15.63 -14.93
N LYS A 128 -9.14 -15.61 -13.97
CA LYS A 128 -10.26 -14.66 -13.94
C LYS A 128 -9.74 -13.24 -13.77
N ILE A 129 -10.29 -12.29 -14.53
CA ILE A 129 -10.01 -10.87 -14.36
C ILE A 129 -11.10 -10.25 -13.49
N PRO A 130 -10.78 -9.69 -12.31
CA PRO A 130 -11.72 -8.95 -11.48
C PRO A 130 -12.46 -7.86 -12.25
N GLU A 131 -13.72 -7.65 -11.95
CA GLU A 131 -14.58 -6.71 -12.70
C GLU A 131 -14.00 -5.30 -12.77
N VAL A 132 -13.38 -4.85 -11.68
CA VAL A 132 -12.75 -3.50 -11.60
C VAL A 132 -11.58 -3.31 -12.56
N LEU A 133 -10.93 -4.39 -13.01
CA LEU A 133 -9.82 -4.35 -13.96
C LEU A 133 -10.25 -4.52 -15.42
N GLN A 134 -11.44 -5.10 -15.68
CA GLN A 134 -11.89 -5.37 -17.04
C GLN A 134 -11.94 -4.15 -17.96
N PRO A 135 -12.39 -2.95 -17.50
CA PRO A 135 -12.35 -1.75 -18.34
C PRO A 135 -10.94 -1.35 -18.81
N TYR A 136 -9.92 -1.61 -17.99
CA TYR A 136 -8.53 -1.32 -18.29
C TYR A 136 -7.87 -2.38 -19.17
N MET A 137 -8.52 -3.53 -19.33
CA MET A 137 -8.05 -4.66 -20.12
C MET A 137 -8.91 -4.90 -21.39
N GLY A 138 -9.51 -3.85 -21.92
CA GLY A 138 -10.35 -3.93 -23.13
C GLY A 138 -11.61 -4.78 -22.98
N GLY A 139 -12.14 -4.91 -21.76
CA GLY A 139 -13.31 -5.71 -21.45
C GLY A 139 -13.04 -7.22 -21.31
N MET A 140 -11.78 -7.61 -21.33
CA MET A 140 -11.37 -9.02 -21.15
C MET A 140 -11.78 -9.51 -19.75
N LYS A 141 -12.41 -10.70 -19.72
CA LYS A 141 -12.90 -11.30 -18.46
C LYS A 141 -12.00 -12.42 -17.93
N VAL A 142 -11.21 -13.02 -18.81
CA VAL A 142 -10.39 -14.17 -18.51
C VAL A 142 -9.10 -14.09 -19.33
N ILE A 143 -7.97 -14.46 -18.73
CA ILE A 143 -6.72 -14.75 -19.42
C ILE A 143 -6.69 -16.26 -19.64
N GLU A 144 -6.79 -16.68 -20.90
CA GLU A 144 -6.82 -18.09 -21.27
C GLU A 144 -5.42 -18.73 -21.19
N LYS A 145 -5.40 -20.01 -20.82
CA LYS A 145 -4.18 -20.82 -20.92
C LYS A 145 -3.93 -21.11 -22.41
N LYS A 146 -2.75 -20.79 -22.89
CA LYS A 146 -2.28 -21.18 -24.21
C LYS A 146 -1.80 -22.64 -24.23
#